data_cee0382ee61d36ab8fbab8fdf7afd856
#
_entry.id   cee0382ee61d36ab8fbab8fdf7afd856
#
_cell.length_a   1.000
_cell.length_b   1.000
_cell.length_c   1.000
_cell.angle_alpha   90.00
_cell.angle_beta   90.00
_cell.angle_gamma   90.00
#
_symmetry.space_group_name_H-M   'P 1'
#
loop_
_entity.id
_entity.type
_entity.pdbx_description
1 polymer ?
#
loop_
_entity_poly.entity_id
_entity_poly.type
_entity_poly.pdbx_seq_one_letter_code
_entity_poly.pdbx_strand_id
1 'polypeptide(L)'
;MNDCFAELGLDRSAWIESEDVKTRHHLLMATCHPDKSHGDAARATSLNEARRILERPATRLRHLLELEFPNFESREKPQPDWDLFSKTGEAARFASQVAAAQASATSPLARAVATAQATEARSKLSALQNELALRAINLEQKTKSLSLGDAQSLSNLAEEWTFLNRWQSVIHEALATL
;
A
#
# COMPACT_ATOMS: atom_id res chain seq x y z
N MET A 1 17.71 12.75 -10.61
CA MET A 1 16.57 12.35 -9.77
C MET A 1 16.82 12.87 -8.37
N ASN A 2 15.79 13.39 -7.68
CA ASN A 2 15.97 13.93 -6.32
C ASN A 2 16.03 12.78 -5.31
N ASP A 3 16.97 12.83 -4.35
CA ASP A 3 17.08 11.81 -3.31
C ASP A 3 16.13 12.12 -2.15
N CYS A 4 14.99 11.40 -2.13
CA CYS A 4 13.96 11.59 -1.11
C CYS A 4 14.43 11.27 0.32
N PHE A 5 15.41 10.38 0.50
CA PHE A 5 16.00 10.10 1.81
C PHE A 5 16.78 11.32 2.31
N ALA A 6 17.64 11.87 1.47
CA ALA A 6 18.40 13.09 1.79
C ALA A 6 17.46 14.29 2.05
N GLU A 7 16.35 14.41 1.28
CA GLU A 7 15.35 15.45 1.50
C GLU A 7 14.73 15.44 2.90
N LEU A 8 14.46 14.27 3.45
CA LEU A 8 13.93 14.11 4.81
C LEU A 8 15.01 13.95 5.88
N GLY A 9 16.30 13.93 5.50
CA GLY A 9 17.41 13.69 6.43
C GLY A 9 17.35 12.29 7.06
N LEU A 10 16.99 11.30 6.25
CA LEU A 10 16.94 9.88 6.62
C LEU A 10 18.05 9.12 5.90
N ASP A 11 18.56 8.08 6.53
CA ASP A 11 19.52 7.16 5.89
C ASP A 11 18.78 6.30 4.85
N ARG A 12 19.50 5.94 3.76
CA ARG A 12 18.97 5.02 2.76
C ARG A 12 18.80 3.64 3.37
N SER A 13 17.55 3.18 3.43
CA SER A 13 17.20 1.89 4.00
C SER A 13 16.00 1.28 3.28
N ALA A 14 16.01 -0.04 3.13
CA ALA A 14 14.87 -0.78 2.59
C ALA A 14 13.65 -0.66 3.53
N TRP A 15 13.89 -0.65 4.85
CA TRP A 15 12.84 -0.46 5.85
C TRP A 15 13.05 0.81 6.66
N ILE A 16 12.00 1.60 6.76
CA ILE A 16 11.90 2.78 7.64
C ILE A 16 10.52 2.72 8.28
N GLU A 17 10.45 2.95 9.57
CA GLU A 17 9.16 3.02 10.25
C GLU A 17 8.36 4.24 9.75
N SER A 18 7.07 4.04 9.50
CA SER A 18 6.21 5.12 8.94
C SER A 18 6.18 6.36 9.85
N GLU A 19 6.28 6.17 11.15
CA GLU A 19 6.29 7.26 12.13
C GLU A 19 7.57 8.11 12.04
N ASP A 20 8.72 7.51 11.72
CA ASP A 20 9.97 8.26 11.51
C ASP A 20 9.86 9.18 10.29
N VAL A 21 9.29 8.66 9.19
CA VAL A 21 9.04 9.45 7.97
C VAL A 21 8.10 10.63 8.27
N LYS A 22 7.00 10.39 8.97
CA LYS A 22 6.04 11.42 9.36
C LYS A 22 6.66 12.47 10.27
N THR A 23 7.40 12.04 11.28
CA THR A 23 8.05 12.91 12.25
C THR A 23 9.06 13.82 11.57
N ARG A 24 9.94 13.27 10.71
CA ARG A 24 10.91 14.05 9.94
C ARG A 24 10.23 15.05 9.01
N HIS A 25 9.24 14.59 8.26
CA HIS A 25 8.46 15.48 7.39
C HIS A 25 7.83 16.62 8.18
N HIS A 26 7.18 16.34 9.32
CA HIS A 26 6.53 17.36 10.15
C HIS A 26 7.52 18.41 10.65
N LEU A 27 8.68 17.96 11.16
CA LEU A 27 9.74 18.87 11.65
C LEU A 27 10.25 19.78 10.54
N LEU A 28 10.51 19.26 9.34
CA LEU A 28 11.00 20.04 8.21
C LEU A 28 9.93 20.98 7.66
N MET A 29 8.67 20.54 7.55
CA MET A 29 7.55 21.37 7.14
C MET A 29 7.33 22.54 8.09
N ALA A 30 7.57 22.37 9.39
CA ALA A 30 7.47 23.45 10.36
C ALA A 30 8.43 24.62 10.07
N THR A 31 9.51 24.39 9.34
CA THR A 31 10.50 25.44 8.98
C THR A 31 10.21 26.14 7.65
N CYS A 32 9.54 25.46 6.70
CA CYS A 32 9.36 25.96 5.32
C CYS A 32 7.88 26.08 4.90
N HIS A 33 6.92 26.03 5.86
CA HIS A 33 5.50 26.12 5.51
C HIS A 33 5.19 27.40 4.74
N PRO A 34 4.48 27.34 3.59
CA PRO A 34 4.23 28.48 2.71
C PRO A 34 3.47 29.64 3.37
N ASP A 35 2.69 29.36 4.43
CA ASP A 35 1.96 30.40 5.19
C ASP A 35 2.85 31.21 6.13
N LYS A 36 4.13 30.88 6.28
CA LYS A 36 5.08 31.67 7.05
C LYS A 36 5.67 32.80 6.19
N SER A 37 6.08 33.90 6.82
CA SER A 37 6.62 35.10 6.17
C SER A 37 7.86 34.85 5.28
N HIS A 38 8.53 33.71 5.46
CA HIS A 38 9.67 33.23 4.66
C HIS A 38 9.47 31.78 4.20
N GLY A 39 8.20 31.37 3.95
CA GLY A 39 7.89 30.02 3.50
C GLY A 39 8.43 29.75 2.11
N ASP A 40 8.95 28.53 1.90
CA ASP A 40 9.44 28.03 0.63
C ASP A 40 8.48 26.96 0.07
N ALA A 41 7.62 27.40 -0.85
CA ALA A 41 6.63 26.52 -1.48
C ALA A 41 7.29 25.39 -2.31
N ALA A 42 8.43 25.64 -2.93
CA ALA A 42 9.15 24.60 -3.69
C ALA A 42 9.72 23.54 -2.73
N ARG A 43 10.30 23.97 -1.62
CA ARG A 43 10.79 23.08 -0.56
C ARG A 43 9.65 22.28 0.07
N ALA A 44 8.51 22.91 0.37
CA ALA A 44 7.33 22.23 0.90
C ALA A 44 6.81 21.16 -0.07
N THR A 45 6.79 21.45 -1.38
CA THR A 45 6.40 20.48 -2.42
C THR A 45 7.36 19.29 -2.46
N SER A 46 8.67 19.54 -2.42
CA SER A 46 9.71 18.49 -2.40
C SER A 46 9.56 17.58 -1.18
N LEU A 47 9.36 18.15 0.01
CA LEU A 47 9.15 17.39 1.25
C LEU A 47 7.88 16.54 1.22
N ASN A 48 6.78 17.05 0.66
CA ASN A 48 5.54 16.29 0.50
C ASN A 48 5.74 15.10 -0.45
N GLU A 49 6.46 15.30 -1.56
CA GLU A 49 6.76 14.23 -2.50
C GLU A 49 7.70 13.19 -1.87
N ALA A 50 8.74 13.60 -1.16
CA ALA A 50 9.65 12.71 -0.44
C ALA A 50 8.89 11.86 0.59
N ARG A 51 7.99 12.47 1.37
CA ARG A 51 7.12 11.73 2.28
C ARG A 51 6.27 10.70 1.54
N ARG A 52 5.58 11.10 0.46
CA ARG A 52 4.70 10.23 -0.33
C ARG A 52 5.44 8.99 -0.85
N ILE A 53 6.70 9.15 -1.27
CA ILE A 53 7.55 8.07 -1.78
C ILE A 53 8.03 7.18 -0.63
N LEU A 54 8.53 7.75 0.46
CA LEU A 54 9.18 6.99 1.53
C LEU A 54 8.21 6.36 2.53
N GLU A 55 7.00 6.89 2.69
CA GLU A 55 6.01 6.34 3.62
C GLU A 55 5.50 4.95 3.20
N ARG A 56 5.53 4.64 1.90
CA ARG A 56 5.03 3.37 1.35
C ARG A 56 6.18 2.44 0.98
N PRO A 57 6.24 1.20 1.50
CA PRO A 57 7.33 0.27 1.20
C PRO A 57 7.58 0.05 -0.30
N ALA A 58 6.51 -0.14 -1.11
CA ALA A 58 6.63 -0.36 -2.54
C ALA A 58 7.34 0.79 -3.28
N THR A 59 6.94 2.04 -3.00
CA THR A 59 7.52 3.22 -3.66
C THR A 59 8.91 3.53 -3.13
N ARG A 60 9.15 3.32 -1.82
CA ARG A 60 10.46 3.47 -1.21
C ARG A 60 11.48 2.51 -1.81
N LEU A 61 11.14 1.22 -1.94
CA LEU A 61 12.03 0.20 -2.51
C LEU A 61 12.35 0.49 -3.99
N ARG A 62 11.38 0.96 -4.79
CA ARG A 62 11.65 1.40 -6.17
C ARG A 62 12.57 2.59 -6.20
N HIS A 63 12.32 3.60 -5.36
CA HIS A 63 13.18 4.77 -5.27
C HIS A 63 14.61 4.41 -4.85
N LEU A 64 14.76 3.51 -3.88
CA LEU A 64 16.05 2.99 -3.45
C LEU A 64 16.75 2.24 -4.59
N LEU A 65 16.02 1.40 -5.33
CA LEU A 65 16.55 0.68 -6.50
C LEU A 65 17.08 1.66 -7.57
N GLU A 66 16.34 2.71 -7.86
CA GLU A 66 16.74 3.73 -8.83
C GLU A 66 17.97 4.54 -8.38
N LEU A 67 18.13 4.78 -7.07
CA LEU A 67 19.28 5.49 -6.52
C LEU A 67 20.55 4.64 -6.49
N GLU A 68 20.43 3.38 -6.06
CA GLU A 68 21.58 2.48 -5.87
C GLU A 68 21.97 1.75 -7.16
N PHE A 69 20.99 1.51 -8.04
CA PHE A 69 21.18 0.71 -9.24
C PHE A 69 20.53 1.36 -10.47
N PRO A 70 20.97 2.54 -10.92
CA PRO A 70 20.30 3.33 -11.95
C PRO A 70 20.20 2.64 -13.32
N ASN A 71 21.02 1.64 -13.57
CA ASN A 71 21.03 0.88 -14.83
C ASN A 71 20.51 -0.57 -14.66
N PHE A 72 19.82 -0.85 -13.54
CA PHE A 72 19.31 -2.19 -13.28
C PHE A 72 18.07 -2.47 -14.13
N GLU A 73 18.13 -3.57 -14.85
CA GLU A 73 16.98 -4.15 -15.55
C GLU A 73 16.62 -5.47 -14.88
N SER A 74 15.38 -5.59 -14.41
CA SER A 74 14.90 -6.82 -13.80
C SER A 74 14.85 -7.94 -14.84
N ARG A 75 15.53 -9.04 -14.56
CA ARG A 75 15.54 -10.24 -15.42
C ARG A 75 14.26 -11.05 -15.30
N GLU A 76 13.68 -11.08 -14.12
CA GLU A 76 12.45 -11.81 -13.83
C GLU A 76 11.55 -10.93 -12.97
N LYS A 77 10.28 -10.83 -13.36
CA LYS A 77 9.26 -10.16 -12.54
C LYS A 77 8.55 -11.21 -11.70
N PRO A 78 8.40 -10.99 -10.39
CA PRO A 78 7.64 -11.90 -9.55
C PRO A 78 6.21 -12.02 -10.09
N GLN A 79 5.73 -13.25 -10.15
CA GLN A 79 4.36 -13.52 -10.55
C GLN A 79 3.44 -13.24 -9.34
N PRO A 80 2.27 -12.65 -9.58
CA PRO A 80 1.28 -12.50 -8.52
C PRO A 80 0.84 -13.90 -8.05
N ASP A 81 0.47 -13.99 -6.78
CA ASP A 81 -0.21 -15.18 -6.27
C ASP A 81 -1.61 -15.26 -6.91
N TRP A 82 -1.73 -16.13 -7.92
CA TRP A 82 -2.96 -16.28 -8.71
C TRP A 82 -4.14 -16.80 -7.90
N ASP A 83 -3.90 -17.62 -6.87
CA ASP A 83 -4.95 -18.11 -5.96
C ASP A 83 -5.54 -16.93 -5.16
N LEU A 84 -4.69 -16.14 -4.55
CA LEU A 84 -5.11 -14.97 -3.79
C LEU A 84 -5.75 -13.90 -4.69
N PHE A 85 -5.23 -13.71 -5.90
CA PHE A 85 -5.82 -12.82 -6.90
C PHE A 85 -7.27 -13.25 -7.23
N SER A 86 -7.49 -14.55 -7.51
CA SER A 86 -8.80 -15.09 -7.82
C SER A 86 -9.77 -14.94 -6.65
N LYS A 87 -9.36 -15.36 -5.44
CA LYS A 87 -10.15 -15.26 -4.21
C LYS A 87 -10.58 -13.82 -3.92
N THR A 88 -9.64 -12.87 -4.06
CA THR A 88 -9.92 -11.45 -3.82
C THR A 88 -10.92 -10.91 -4.85
N GLY A 89 -10.74 -11.25 -6.12
CA GLY A 89 -11.65 -10.83 -7.18
C GLY A 89 -13.06 -11.44 -7.05
N GLU A 90 -13.15 -12.69 -6.66
CA GLU A 90 -14.43 -13.37 -6.41
C GLU A 90 -15.18 -12.78 -5.21
N ALA A 91 -14.47 -12.55 -4.11
CA ALA A 91 -15.06 -11.96 -2.91
C ALA A 91 -15.57 -10.53 -3.17
N ALA A 92 -14.80 -9.73 -3.92
CA ALA A 92 -15.20 -8.37 -4.28
C ALA A 92 -16.43 -8.36 -5.21
N ARG A 93 -16.49 -9.25 -6.22
CA ARG A 93 -17.67 -9.40 -7.07
C ARG A 93 -18.88 -9.84 -6.28
N PHE A 94 -18.75 -10.81 -5.38
CA PHE A 94 -19.83 -11.25 -4.51
C PHE A 94 -20.35 -10.11 -3.64
N ALA A 95 -19.48 -9.33 -3.02
CA ALA A 95 -19.85 -8.14 -2.24
C ALA A 95 -20.66 -7.13 -3.07
N SER A 96 -20.21 -6.84 -4.28
CA SER A 96 -20.92 -5.93 -5.21
C SER A 96 -22.31 -6.44 -5.58
N GLN A 97 -22.46 -7.74 -5.85
CA GLN A 97 -23.76 -8.36 -6.14
C GLN A 97 -24.70 -8.28 -4.94
N VAL A 98 -24.20 -8.54 -3.74
CA VAL A 98 -24.96 -8.44 -2.49
C VAL A 98 -25.40 -7.01 -2.21
N ALA A 99 -24.54 -6.02 -2.41
CA ALA A 99 -24.88 -4.61 -2.25
C ALA A 99 -26.01 -4.20 -3.22
N ALA A 100 -25.94 -4.63 -4.48
CA ALA A 100 -27.00 -4.40 -5.45
C ALA A 100 -28.32 -5.09 -5.06
N ALA A 101 -28.25 -6.32 -4.55
CA ALA A 101 -29.43 -7.04 -4.05
C ALA A 101 -30.07 -6.35 -2.83
N GLN A 102 -29.26 -5.83 -1.90
CA GLN A 102 -29.76 -5.05 -0.76
C GLN A 102 -30.47 -3.78 -1.21
N ALA A 103 -29.89 -3.05 -2.16
CA ALA A 103 -30.47 -1.82 -2.69
C ALA A 103 -31.81 -2.04 -3.42
N SER A 104 -32.00 -3.20 -4.06
CA SER A 104 -33.21 -3.56 -4.82
C SER A 104 -34.27 -4.35 -4.03
N ALA A 105 -33.97 -4.77 -2.78
CA ALA A 105 -34.85 -5.61 -1.97
C ALA A 105 -36.10 -4.85 -1.48
N THR A 106 -37.27 -5.15 -2.05
CA THR A 106 -38.55 -4.51 -1.69
C THR A 106 -39.36 -5.32 -0.68
N SER A 107 -39.27 -6.66 -0.71
CA SER A 107 -40.03 -7.51 0.21
C SER A 107 -39.25 -7.83 1.50
N PRO A 108 -39.95 -8.15 2.62
CA PRO A 108 -39.28 -8.56 3.85
C PRO A 108 -38.38 -9.79 3.67
N LEU A 109 -38.81 -10.77 2.88
CA LEU A 109 -38.02 -11.96 2.58
C LEU A 109 -36.77 -11.63 1.78
N ALA A 110 -36.87 -10.80 0.73
CA ALA A 110 -35.72 -10.38 -0.05
C ALA A 110 -34.68 -9.64 0.80
N ARG A 111 -35.14 -8.78 1.72
CA ARG A 111 -34.26 -8.08 2.67
C ARG A 111 -33.55 -9.04 3.62
N ALA A 112 -34.26 -10.02 4.15
CA ALA A 112 -33.68 -11.02 5.04
C ALA A 112 -32.59 -11.85 4.33
N VAL A 113 -32.86 -12.29 3.10
CA VAL A 113 -31.88 -13.02 2.27
C VAL A 113 -30.67 -12.15 1.97
N ALA A 114 -30.86 -10.92 1.52
CA ALA A 114 -29.76 -10.00 1.22
C ALA A 114 -28.91 -9.67 2.46
N THR A 115 -29.53 -9.56 3.64
CA THR A 115 -28.80 -9.35 4.92
C THR A 115 -27.95 -10.57 5.27
N ALA A 116 -28.47 -11.80 5.11
CA ALA A 116 -27.70 -13.01 5.34
C ALA A 116 -26.48 -13.11 4.39
N GLN A 117 -26.69 -12.80 3.11
CA GLN A 117 -25.62 -12.76 2.09
C GLN A 117 -24.57 -11.68 2.43
N ALA A 118 -24.98 -10.51 2.92
CA ALA A 118 -24.05 -9.46 3.34
C ALA A 118 -23.18 -9.90 4.53
N THR A 119 -23.77 -10.64 5.47
CA THR A 119 -23.00 -11.22 6.59
C THR A 119 -21.96 -12.22 6.09
N GLU A 120 -22.34 -13.08 5.14
CA GLU A 120 -21.42 -14.02 4.49
C GLU A 120 -20.30 -13.29 3.72
N ALA A 121 -20.64 -12.27 2.94
CA ALA A 121 -19.68 -11.47 2.18
C ALA A 121 -18.67 -10.79 3.11
N ARG A 122 -19.13 -10.15 4.20
CA ARG A 122 -18.25 -9.56 5.21
C ARG A 122 -17.33 -10.57 5.85
N SER A 123 -17.83 -11.77 6.17
CA SER A 123 -17.01 -12.85 6.75
C SER A 123 -15.88 -13.28 5.79
N LYS A 124 -16.19 -13.50 4.51
CA LYS A 124 -15.20 -13.84 3.48
C LYS A 124 -14.14 -12.75 3.30
N LEU A 125 -14.56 -11.49 3.20
CA LEU A 125 -13.66 -10.35 3.06
C LEU A 125 -12.76 -10.18 4.29
N SER A 126 -13.30 -10.35 5.50
CA SER A 126 -12.52 -10.29 6.74
C SER A 126 -11.49 -11.42 6.84
N ALA A 127 -11.82 -12.63 6.39
CA ALA A 127 -10.86 -13.73 6.33
C ALA A 127 -9.69 -13.42 5.38
N LEU A 128 -9.97 -12.86 4.18
CA LEU A 128 -8.95 -12.41 3.24
C LEU A 128 -8.12 -11.25 3.80
N GLN A 129 -8.75 -10.30 4.49
CA GLN A 129 -8.04 -9.20 5.15
C GLN A 129 -7.01 -9.71 6.17
N ASN A 130 -7.37 -10.72 6.96
CA ASN A 130 -6.45 -11.37 7.91
C ASN A 130 -5.31 -12.11 7.19
N GLU A 131 -5.60 -12.81 6.09
CA GLU A 131 -4.56 -13.45 5.27
C GLU A 131 -3.57 -12.44 4.71
N LEU A 132 -4.06 -11.30 4.18
CA LEU A 132 -3.20 -10.21 3.69
C LEU A 132 -2.40 -9.53 4.80
N ALA A 133 -2.96 -9.42 6.01
CA ALA A 133 -2.23 -8.88 7.16
C ALA A 133 -1.04 -9.77 7.55
N LEU A 134 -1.21 -11.09 7.54
CA LEU A 134 -0.10 -12.03 7.78
C LEU A 134 0.96 -11.95 6.69
N ARG A 135 0.58 -11.78 5.43
CA ARG A 135 1.53 -11.57 4.33
C ARG A 135 2.29 -10.25 4.50
N ALA A 136 1.62 -9.19 4.94
CA ALA A 136 2.26 -7.90 5.22
C ALA A 136 3.38 -8.07 6.27
N ILE A 137 3.12 -8.80 7.36
CA ILE A 137 4.12 -9.08 8.40
C ILE A 137 5.32 -9.84 7.83
N ASN A 138 5.08 -10.85 6.99
CA ASN A 138 6.15 -11.61 6.36
C ASN A 138 6.99 -10.74 5.40
N LEU A 139 6.34 -9.87 4.61
CA LEU A 139 7.03 -8.93 3.71
C LEU A 139 7.83 -7.89 4.48
N GLU A 140 7.30 -7.41 5.60
CA GLU A 140 8.03 -6.51 6.51
C GLU A 140 9.32 -7.16 7.00
N GLN A 141 9.26 -8.39 7.50
CA GLN A 141 10.43 -9.13 7.97
C GLN A 141 11.47 -9.34 6.86
N LYS A 142 11.02 -9.75 5.66
CA LYS A 142 11.90 -9.87 4.49
C LYS A 142 12.56 -8.53 4.13
N THR A 143 11.79 -7.44 4.17
CA THR A 143 12.28 -6.11 3.83
C THR A 143 13.29 -5.61 4.88
N LYS A 144 13.06 -5.87 6.17
CA LYS A 144 13.98 -5.52 7.27
C LYS A 144 15.32 -6.29 7.18
N SER A 145 15.28 -7.52 6.71
CA SER A 145 16.49 -8.37 6.58
C SER A 145 17.21 -8.20 5.23
N LEU A 146 16.70 -7.35 4.34
CA LEU A 146 17.26 -7.20 2.99
C LEU A 146 18.61 -6.50 3.02
N SER A 147 19.59 -7.08 2.31
CA SER A 147 20.85 -6.39 2.00
C SER A 147 20.68 -5.41 0.85
N LEU A 148 21.12 -4.18 1.02
CA LEU A 148 21.03 -3.13 -0.01
C LEU A 148 21.86 -3.45 -1.29
N GLY A 149 22.75 -4.43 -1.24
CA GLY A 149 23.57 -4.85 -2.40
C GLY A 149 22.86 -5.73 -3.44
N ASP A 150 21.60 -6.13 -3.21
CA ASP A 150 20.85 -7.03 -4.08
C ASP A 150 19.71 -6.33 -4.80
N ALA A 151 20.00 -5.83 -6.02
CA ALA A 151 19.03 -5.13 -6.85
C ALA A 151 17.80 -5.99 -7.25
N GLN A 152 18.02 -7.30 -7.51
CA GLN A 152 16.92 -8.20 -7.91
C GLN A 152 15.94 -8.41 -6.75
N SER A 153 16.45 -8.62 -5.53
CA SER A 153 15.61 -8.74 -4.34
C SER A 153 14.88 -7.45 -4.00
N LEU A 154 15.51 -6.28 -4.16
CA LEU A 154 14.83 -4.97 -4.02
C LEU A 154 13.65 -4.85 -5.00
N SER A 155 13.89 -5.18 -6.28
CA SER A 155 12.86 -5.15 -7.32
C SER A 155 11.70 -6.10 -7.01
N ASN A 156 12.01 -7.33 -6.63
CA ASN A 156 11.01 -8.35 -6.32
C ASN A 156 10.13 -7.94 -5.13
N LEU A 157 10.74 -7.45 -4.05
CA LEU A 157 9.98 -6.99 -2.88
C LEU A 157 9.12 -5.76 -3.18
N ALA A 158 9.59 -4.83 -4.03
CA ALA A 158 8.79 -3.69 -4.46
C ALA A 158 7.52 -4.12 -5.19
N GLU A 159 7.62 -5.16 -6.05
CA GLU A 159 6.46 -5.73 -6.74
C GLU A 159 5.55 -6.52 -5.79
N GLU A 160 6.08 -7.35 -4.88
CA GLU A 160 5.29 -8.06 -3.87
C GLU A 160 4.48 -7.08 -3.00
N TRP A 161 5.07 -5.97 -2.54
CA TRP A 161 4.37 -4.90 -1.83
C TRP A 161 3.30 -4.22 -2.69
N THR A 162 3.56 -4.05 -3.99
CA THR A 162 2.59 -3.46 -4.92
C THR A 162 1.35 -4.34 -5.07
N PHE A 163 1.52 -5.65 -5.24
CA PHE A 163 0.40 -6.60 -5.31
C PHE A 163 -0.39 -6.61 -3.99
N LEU A 164 0.31 -6.69 -2.86
CA LEU A 164 -0.33 -6.69 -1.54
C LEU A 164 -1.20 -5.44 -1.33
N ASN A 165 -0.65 -4.26 -1.58
CA ASN A 165 -1.37 -3.00 -1.43
C ASN A 165 -2.61 -2.93 -2.33
N ARG A 166 -2.51 -3.43 -3.57
CA ARG A 166 -3.64 -3.48 -4.50
C ARG A 166 -4.76 -4.38 -3.98
N TRP A 167 -4.43 -5.56 -3.48
CA TRP A 167 -5.44 -6.47 -2.93
C TRP A 167 -6.08 -5.92 -1.65
N GLN A 168 -5.31 -5.29 -0.78
CA GLN A 168 -5.84 -4.61 0.41
C GLN A 168 -6.83 -3.49 0.02
N SER A 169 -6.52 -2.69 -1.01
CA SER A 169 -7.46 -1.67 -1.51
C SER A 169 -8.75 -2.29 -2.02
N VAL A 170 -8.67 -3.35 -2.84
CA VAL A 170 -9.87 -4.04 -3.37
C VAL A 170 -10.76 -4.57 -2.24
N ILE A 171 -10.17 -5.19 -1.20
CA ILE A 171 -10.94 -5.69 -0.06
C ILE A 171 -11.54 -4.53 0.74
N HIS A 172 -10.79 -3.47 0.97
CA HIS A 172 -11.28 -2.30 1.69
C HIS A 172 -12.47 -1.64 0.97
N GLU A 173 -12.36 -1.45 -0.34
CA GLU A 173 -13.45 -0.92 -1.17
C GLU A 173 -14.68 -1.84 -1.14
N ALA A 174 -14.48 -3.16 -1.27
CA ALA A 174 -15.58 -4.13 -1.20
C ALA A 174 -16.29 -4.14 0.16
N LEU A 175 -15.55 -4.00 1.27
CA LEU A 175 -16.14 -3.87 2.60
C LEU A 175 -16.94 -2.57 2.78
N ALA A 176 -16.48 -1.48 2.16
CA ALA A 176 -17.17 -0.19 2.21
C ALA A 176 -18.49 -0.17 1.43
N THR A 177 -18.70 -1.10 0.48
CA THR A 177 -19.94 -1.21 -0.29
C THR A 177 -21.05 -1.98 0.41
N LEU A 178 -20.75 -2.78 1.45
CA LEU A 178 -21.66 -3.64 2.22
C LEU A 178 -22.19 -2.95 3.48
#